data_e32edb85bba838e11374c7e2de045bae
#
_entry.id   e32edb85bba838e11374c7e2de045bae
#
_cell.length_a   1.000
_cell.length_b   1.000
_cell.length_c   1.000
_cell.angle_alpha   90.00
_cell.angle_beta   90.00
_cell.angle_gamma   90.00
#
_symmetry.space_group_name_H-M   'P 1'
#
loop_
_entity.id
_entity.type
_entity.pdbx_description
1 polymer ?
#
loop_
_entity_poly.entity_id
_entity_poly.type
_entity_poly.pdbx_seq_one_letter_code
_entity_poly.pdbx_strand_id
1 'polypeptide(L)'
;MKKYQYIVAMTCILMGAAGFAGVYAMEQSQKEKDPIAKQNESSEIPGNIIDLADIGDVPKNDLDSTDKDTEESNPTPVAEQEDASKTTEQPVAEPQEETLHFAKEKATWPIEGTILLDYSMDATIYFPTLNQYQYNPAMVIAGAVNSKVYFISKGKITDISTNEETGCTVTQDLGDGYTAIYGQLKEINNKVGDTVEAGQVVGYVSEPTKYYSVEGANVYFKLLKDGVPVDPETVLPK
;
A
#
# COMPACT_ATOMS: atom_id res chain seq x y z
N MET A 1 30.49 27.32 21.45
CA MET A 1 29.64 26.28 20.84
C MET A 1 29.05 26.67 19.47
N LYS A 2 28.59 27.90 19.25
CA LYS A 2 27.97 28.31 17.95
C LYS A 2 28.90 28.28 16.74
N LYS A 3 30.21 28.51 16.91
CA LYS A 3 31.21 28.54 15.79
C LYS A 3 31.46 27.12 15.21
N TYR A 4 31.42 26.07 16.03
CA TYR A 4 31.62 24.69 15.54
C TYR A 4 30.43 24.17 14.75
N GLN A 5 29.21 24.60 15.07
CA GLN A 5 28.00 24.21 14.32
C GLN A 5 28.00 24.78 12.89
N TYR A 6 28.53 26.00 12.69
CA TYR A 6 28.64 26.57 11.34
C TYR A 6 29.73 25.87 10.49
N ILE A 7 30.84 25.43 11.12
CA ILE A 7 31.89 24.71 10.40
C ILE A 7 31.39 23.33 9.95
N VAL A 8 30.67 22.60 10.78
CA VAL A 8 30.08 21.29 10.43
C VAL A 8 29.04 21.45 9.34
N ALA A 9 28.17 22.48 9.42
CA ALA A 9 27.16 22.73 8.39
C ALA A 9 27.78 23.09 7.04
N MET A 10 28.86 23.89 7.02
CA MET A 10 29.56 24.27 5.79
C MET A 10 30.30 23.08 5.14
N THR A 11 30.87 22.18 5.93
CA THR A 11 31.53 20.98 5.39
C THR A 11 30.54 19.98 4.80
N CYS A 12 29.35 19.83 5.36
CA CYS A 12 28.28 18.99 4.80
C CYS A 12 27.76 19.54 3.46
N ILE A 13 27.63 20.87 3.31
CA ILE A 13 27.17 21.49 2.05
C ILE A 13 28.22 21.31 0.95
N LEU A 14 29.52 21.43 1.28
CA LEU A 14 30.62 21.24 0.30
C LEU A 14 30.76 19.79 -0.15
N MET A 15 30.55 18.80 0.72
CA MET A 15 30.52 17.38 0.34
C MET A 15 29.30 17.01 -0.50
N GLY A 16 28.13 17.60 -0.22
CA GLY A 16 26.92 17.40 -1.03
C GLY A 16 27.06 17.93 -2.46
N ALA A 17 27.72 19.09 -2.65
CA ALA A 17 27.92 19.68 -3.97
C ALA A 17 28.91 18.88 -4.84
N ALA A 18 29.93 18.27 -4.24
CA ALA A 18 30.89 17.42 -4.97
C ALA A 18 30.25 16.08 -5.42
N GLY A 19 29.33 15.52 -4.63
CA GLY A 19 28.58 14.31 -4.98
C GLY A 19 27.64 14.52 -6.17
N PHE A 20 26.94 15.67 -6.22
CA PHE A 20 26.03 15.98 -7.33
C PHE A 20 26.73 16.18 -8.67
N ALA A 21 27.92 16.79 -8.68
CA ALA A 21 28.70 16.97 -9.91
C ALA A 21 29.23 15.64 -10.47
N GLY A 22 29.56 14.68 -9.61
CA GLY A 22 30.03 13.34 -10.02
C GLY A 22 28.94 12.51 -10.71
N VAL A 23 27.73 12.53 -10.20
CA VAL A 23 26.58 11.79 -10.78
C VAL A 23 26.16 12.39 -12.12
N TYR A 24 26.16 13.73 -12.25
CA TYR A 24 25.81 14.41 -13.50
C TYR A 24 26.82 14.16 -14.64
N ALA A 25 28.10 14.05 -14.32
CA ALA A 25 29.14 13.73 -15.31
C ALA A 25 29.07 12.27 -15.79
N MET A 26 28.59 11.33 -14.95
CA MET A 26 28.48 9.92 -15.30
C MET A 26 27.27 9.64 -16.22
N GLU A 27 26.20 10.40 -16.06
CA GLU A 27 24.98 10.27 -16.88
C GLU A 27 25.15 10.81 -18.31
N GLN A 28 25.99 11.84 -18.51
CA GLN A 28 26.30 12.35 -19.84
C GLN A 28 27.27 11.44 -20.62
N SER A 29 28.12 10.67 -19.95
CA SER A 29 29.07 9.77 -20.61
C SER A 29 28.42 8.50 -21.20
N GLN A 30 27.19 8.16 -20.83
CA GLN A 30 26.48 7.01 -21.36
C GLN A 30 25.63 7.30 -22.61
N LYS A 31 25.43 8.59 -22.96
CA LYS A 31 24.63 8.97 -24.15
C LYS A 31 25.37 8.97 -25.48
N GLU A 32 26.68 8.72 -25.51
CA GLU A 32 27.49 8.79 -26.73
C GLU A 32 28.00 7.44 -27.28
N LYS A 33 27.52 6.31 -26.77
CA LYS A 33 27.97 5.00 -27.29
C LYS A 33 26.83 4.09 -27.68
N ASP A 34 26.13 4.43 -28.76
CA ASP A 34 25.40 3.47 -29.56
C ASP A 34 25.60 3.77 -31.05
N PRO A 35 26.47 3.04 -31.78
CA PRO A 35 26.38 2.99 -33.21
C PRO A 35 25.65 1.73 -33.70
N ILE A 36 24.53 1.97 -34.30
CA ILE A 36 23.92 1.28 -35.44
C ILE A 36 24.61 -0.01 -35.91
N ALA A 37 23.91 -1.12 -35.86
CA ALA A 37 24.09 -2.19 -36.85
C ALA A 37 22.71 -2.73 -37.26
N LYS A 38 22.31 -2.30 -38.44
CA LYS A 38 21.30 -3.00 -39.28
C LYS A 38 21.92 -4.30 -39.76
N GLN A 39 21.21 -5.40 -39.69
CA GLN A 39 21.25 -6.40 -40.78
C GLN A 39 19.97 -7.23 -40.75
N ASN A 40 19.31 -7.15 -41.89
CA ASN A 40 18.27 -8.05 -42.37
C ASN A 40 18.74 -9.51 -42.37
N GLU A 41 17.86 -10.44 -42.04
CA GLU A 41 17.64 -11.54 -42.99
C GLU A 41 16.29 -12.22 -42.73
N SER A 42 15.64 -12.36 -43.84
CA SER A 42 14.40 -13.03 -44.16
C SER A 42 14.47 -14.53 -43.90
N SER A 43 13.43 -15.13 -43.35
CA SER A 43 12.99 -16.44 -43.77
C SER A 43 11.52 -16.69 -43.44
N GLU A 44 10.86 -16.99 -44.41
CA GLU A 44 9.54 -17.37 -44.87
C GLU A 44 8.68 -18.16 -43.87
N ILE A 45 7.41 -17.77 -43.88
CA ILE A 45 6.23 -18.45 -43.38
C ILE A 45 5.73 -19.40 -44.48
N PRO A 46 5.27 -20.61 -44.17
CA PRO A 46 4.20 -21.21 -44.96
C PRO A 46 2.86 -21.07 -44.24
N GLY A 47 1.97 -20.47 -44.95
CA GLY A 47 0.59 -20.24 -44.56
C GLY A 47 -0.25 -21.51 -44.44
N ASN A 48 -1.30 -21.38 -43.71
CA ASN A 48 -2.51 -22.12 -44.03
C ASN A 48 -3.73 -21.19 -43.79
N ILE A 49 -4.31 -20.85 -44.95
CA ILE A 49 -5.57 -20.14 -45.10
C ILE A 49 -6.67 -21.15 -44.81
N ILE A 50 -7.56 -20.82 -43.88
CA ILE A 50 -8.93 -21.36 -43.93
C ILE A 50 -9.87 -20.17 -43.91
N ASP A 51 -10.36 -19.91 -45.12
CA ASP A 51 -11.52 -19.10 -45.45
C ASP A 51 -12.78 -19.91 -45.09
N LEU A 52 -13.69 -19.32 -44.35
CA LEU A 52 -15.10 -19.64 -44.50
C LEU A 52 -15.95 -18.47 -44.01
N ALA A 53 -16.45 -17.74 -44.95
CA ALA A 53 -17.67 -16.94 -44.84
C ALA A 53 -18.86 -17.88 -44.76
N ASP A 54 -19.78 -17.61 -43.87
CA ASP A 54 -21.23 -17.74 -44.07
C ASP A 54 -21.96 -17.18 -42.82
N ILE A 55 -22.59 -16.06 -42.93
CA ILE A 55 -24.03 -15.70 -43.10
C ILE A 55 -24.94 -16.30 -42.03
N GLY A 56 -25.64 -15.40 -41.38
CA GLY A 56 -26.87 -15.69 -40.64
C GLY A 56 -27.19 -14.65 -39.61
N ASP A 57 -27.69 -13.59 -39.99
CA ASP A 57 -29.06 -13.02 -39.84
C ASP A 57 -29.45 -12.53 -38.44
N VAL A 58 -29.67 -11.23 -38.43
CA VAL A 58 -30.34 -10.42 -37.42
C VAL A 58 -31.87 -10.67 -37.50
N PRO A 59 -32.59 -10.58 -36.42
CA PRO A 59 -33.78 -9.72 -36.50
C PRO A 59 -33.77 -8.61 -35.42
N LYS A 60 -33.91 -7.43 -35.93
CA LYS A 60 -34.50 -6.27 -35.23
C LYS A 60 -35.95 -6.60 -34.86
N ASN A 61 -36.37 -6.14 -33.71
CA ASN A 61 -37.76 -5.73 -33.53
C ASN A 61 -37.81 -4.42 -32.77
N ASP A 62 -38.20 -3.44 -33.56
CA ASP A 62 -38.72 -2.14 -33.15
C ASP A 62 -40.11 -2.30 -32.59
N LEU A 63 -40.54 -1.29 -31.91
CA LEU A 63 -41.82 -0.66 -31.67
C LEU A 63 -42.09 -0.47 -30.18
N ASP A 64 -42.24 0.66 -29.76
CA ASP A 64 -42.89 1.95 -30.08
C ASP A 64 -43.75 2.36 -28.87
N SER A 65 -43.49 3.59 -28.47
CA SER A 65 -44.40 4.62 -27.98
C SER A 65 -45.59 4.27 -27.04
N THR A 66 -45.74 5.01 -26.01
CA THR A 66 -46.69 6.13 -25.84
C THR A 66 -46.77 6.55 -24.38
N ASP A 67 -46.41 7.78 -24.14
CA ASP A 67 -47.17 8.92 -23.63
C ASP A 67 -48.18 8.73 -22.47
N LYS A 68 -47.99 9.65 -21.60
CA LYS A 68 -48.89 10.67 -21.06
C LYS A 68 -49.13 10.68 -19.56
N ASP A 69 -48.66 11.74 -19.03
CA ASP A 69 -49.33 12.90 -18.38
C ASP A 69 -49.81 12.80 -16.92
N THR A 70 -49.30 13.80 -16.22
CA THR A 70 -50.03 14.85 -15.46
C THR A 70 -50.46 14.50 -14.04
N GLU A 71 -50.08 15.22 -13.08
CA GLU A 71 -50.35 16.49 -12.36
C GLU A 71 -49.84 16.36 -10.92
N GLU A 72 -49.03 17.25 -10.49
CA GLU A 72 -49.25 18.49 -9.77
C GLU A 72 -50.18 18.42 -8.55
N SER A 73 -49.58 18.58 -7.37
CA SER A 73 -50.08 19.52 -6.37
C SER A 73 -49.17 19.62 -5.13
N ASN A 74 -48.57 20.79 -5.00
CA ASN A 74 -48.22 21.39 -3.71
C ASN A 74 -49.48 22.11 -3.17
N PRO A 75 -49.73 22.29 -1.86
CA PRO A 75 -49.13 23.41 -1.15
C PRO A 75 -48.85 23.20 0.35
N THR A 76 -47.89 23.94 0.85
CA THR A 76 -47.69 24.47 2.20
C THR A 76 -48.95 25.20 2.73
N PRO A 77 -49.19 25.56 4.05
CA PRO A 77 -48.21 26.03 5.03
C PRO A 77 -48.57 25.80 6.55
N VAL A 78 -47.56 26.15 7.41
CA VAL A 78 -47.62 26.89 8.71
C VAL A 78 -48.15 26.17 9.95
N ALA A 79 -47.30 26.09 10.96
CA ALA A 79 -47.42 26.83 12.23
C ALA A 79 -46.19 26.67 13.12
N GLU A 80 -45.67 27.83 13.50
CA GLU A 80 -44.74 28.09 14.59
C GLU A 80 -45.22 27.54 15.91
N GLN A 81 -44.30 26.99 16.69
CA GLN A 81 -44.30 27.25 18.15
C GLN A 81 -42.85 27.16 18.67
N GLU A 82 -42.38 28.31 19.12
CA GLU A 82 -41.23 28.50 20.00
C GLU A 82 -41.52 27.77 21.30
N ASP A 83 -40.54 27.04 21.83
CA ASP A 83 -40.32 27.03 23.25
C ASP A 83 -38.82 26.86 23.55
N ALA A 84 -38.36 27.86 24.27
CA ALA A 84 -37.02 27.97 24.78
C ALA A 84 -36.82 27.03 25.94
N SER A 85 -35.78 26.22 25.96
CA SER A 85 -35.10 25.97 27.25
C SER A 85 -33.77 25.21 27.12
N LYS A 86 -32.76 25.87 27.59
CA LYS A 86 -31.59 25.34 28.29
C LYS A 86 -30.51 24.63 27.47
N THR A 87 -29.64 25.48 26.97
CA THR A 87 -28.22 25.17 26.75
C THR A 87 -27.61 24.65 28.05
N THR A 88 -27.38 23.37 28.13
CA THR A 88 -26.41 22.79 29.03
C THR A 88 -25.12 22.63 28.22
N GLU A 89 -24.20 23.57 28.40
CA GLU A 89 -22.83 23.41 27.97
C GLU A 89 -22.25 22.20 28.72
N GLN A 90 -22.18 21.06 28.04
CA GLN A 90 -21.26 20.01 28.43
C GLN A 90 -19.84 20.49 28.09
N PRO A 91 -18.91 20.39 29.02
CA PRO A 91 -17.51 20.65 28.71
C PRO A 91 -17.10 19.70 27.59
N VAL A 92 -16.64 20.27 26.50
CA VAL A 92 -15.92 19.52 25.47
C VAL A 92 -14.68 18.96 26.18
N ALA A 93 -14.72 17.67 26.46
CA ALA A 93 -13.54 16.96 26.91
C ALA A 93 -12.49 17.11 25.81
N GLU A 94 -11.37 17.75 26.13
CA GLU A 94 -10.17 17.70 25.31
C GLU A 94 -9.88 16.24 24.96
N PRO A 95 -9.51 15.91 23.72
CA PRO A 95 -9.12 14.55 23.38
C PRO A 95 -7.93 14.17 24.27
N GLN A 96 -8.14 13.35 25.26
CA GLN A 96 -7.06 12.73 25.99
C GLN A 96 -6.36 11.85 24.95
N GLU A 97 -5.13 12.20 24.57
CA GLU A 97 -4.26 11.31 23.80
C GLU A 97 -4.08 10.05 24.65
N GLU A 98 -4.86 9.01 24.32
CA GLU A 98 -4.66 7.69 24.90
C GLU A 98 -3.23 7.27 24.58
N THR A 99 -2.38 7.17 25.59
CA THR A 99 -1.05 6.61 25.41
C THR A 99 -1.20 5.15 24.97
N LEU A 100 -0.80 4.87 23.74
CA LEU A 100 -0.82 3.52 23.17
C LEU A 100 0.27 2.69 23.84
N HIS A 101 -0.09 1.47 24.26
CA HIS A 101 0.84 0.48 24.80
C HIS A 101 0.74 -0.81 24.00
N PHE A 102 1.85 -1.30 23.51
CA PHE A 102 1.90 -2.54 22.73
C PHE A 102 1.90 -3.77 23.63
N ALA A 103 0.75 -4.41 23.76
CA ALA A 103 0.60 -5.68 24.48
C ALA A 103 1.04 -6.86 23.60
N LYS A 104 2.33 -7.21 23.63
CA LYS A 104 2.92 -8.28 22.80
C LYS A 104 2.20 -9.63 23.00
N GLU A 105 1.77 -9.91 24.24
CA GLU A 105 1.10 -11.19 24.60
C GLU A 105 -0.30 -11.32 23.96
N LYS A 106 -0.84 -10.23 23.43
CA LYS A 106 -2.13 -10.17 22.74
C LYS A 106 -2.00 -10.01 21.25
N ALA A 107 -0.78 -9.97 20.72
CA ALA A 107 -0.56 -9.86 19.29
C ALA A 107 -1.08 -11.10 18.57
N THR A 108 -1.61 -10.91 17.36
CA THR A 108 -2.14 -11.98 16.51
C THR A 108 -1.42 -11.96 15.16
N TRP A 109 -1.46 -13.05 14.42
CA TRP A 109 -0.95 -13.06 13.04
C TRP A 109 -1.77 -12.15 12.14
N PRO A 110 -1.13 -11.39 11.22
CA PRO A 110 -1.85 -10.55 10.27
C PRO A 110 -2.63 -11.37 9.24
N ILE A 111 -2.17 -12.57 8.95
CA ILE A 111 -2.83 -13.55 8.09
C ILE A 111 -2.35 -14.97 8.45
N GLU A 112 -3.19 -15.97 8.23
CA GLU A 112 -2.78 -17.37 8.30
C GLU A 112 -2.14 -17.76 6.96
N GLY A 113 -0.87 -18.21 6.99
CA GLY A 113 -0.14 -18.58 5.78
C GLY A 113 1.28 -19.06 6.07
N THR A 114 1.93 -19.61 5.04
CA THR A 114 3.34 -20.01 5.12
C THR A 114 4.23 -18.78 4.92
N ILE A 115 5.32 -18.68 5.65
CA ILE A 115 6.35 -17.67 5.44
C ILE A 115 7.09 -18.00 4.15
N LEU A 116 7.03 -17.09 3.18
CA LEU A 116 7.72 -17.19 1.88
C LEU A 116 9.13 -16.63 1.94
N LEU A 117 9.28 -15.47 2.59
CA LEU A 117 10.56 -14.82 2.85
C LEU A 117 10.57 -14.39 4.31
N ASP A 118 11.52 -14.93 5.05
CA ASP A 118 11.66 -14.66 6.47
C ASP A 118 12.39 -13.34 6.74
N TYR A 119 12.16 -12.76 7.91
CA TYR A 119 12.97 -11.63 8.39
C TYR A 119 14.43 -12.07 8.51
N SER A 120 15.36 -11.30 7.95
CA SER A 120 16.79 -11.56 8.04
C SER A 120 17.61 -10.29 7.85
N MET A 121 18.10 -9.75 8.96
CA MET A 121 18.96 -8.57 8.99
C MET A 121 20.40 -8.88 9.44
N ASP A 122 20.70 -10.12 9.76
CA ASP A 122 22.03 -10.64 10.11
C ASP A 122 22.67 -11.43 8.96
N ALA A 123 21.87 -11.97 8.06
CA ALA A 123 22.29 -12.70 6.88
C ALA A 123 21.45 -12.32 5.66
N THR A 124 22.00 -12.52 4.46
CA THR A 124 21.22 -12.35 3.23
C THR A 124 20.41 -13.58 2.91
N ILE A 125 19.18 -13.43 2.43
CA ILE A 125 18.34 -14.49 1.90
C ILE A 125 18.10 -14.28 0.40
N TYR A 126 17.74 -15.35 -0.30
CA TYR A 126 17.49 -15.30 -1.73
C TYR A 126 16.07 -14.81 -2.03
N PHE A 127 15.95 -13.81 -2.88
CA PHE A 127 14.67 -13.29 -3.40
C PHE A 127 14.44 -13.84 -4.81
N PRO A 128 13.51 -14.80 -4.99
CA PRO A 128 13.28 -15.46 -6.27
C PRO A 128 12.91 -14.53 -7.42
N THR A 129 11.97 -13.61 -7.20
CA THR A 129 11.57 -12.63 -8.23
C THR A 129 12.72 -11.76 -8.70
N LEU A 130 13.58 -11.32 -7.76
CA LEU A 130 14.69 -10.42 -8.06
C LEU A 130 15.96 -11.16 -8.50
N ASN A 131 15.99 -12.48 -8.34
CA ASN A 131 17.14 -13.34 -8.62
C ASN A 131 18.43 -12.84 -7.94
N GLN A 132 18.33 -12.45 -6.66
CA GLN A 132 19.44 -11.90 -5.90
C GLN A 132 19.35 -12.21 -4.41
N TYR A 133 20.49 -12.12 -3.72
CA TYR A 133 20.59 -12.20 -2.27
C TYR A 133 20.60 -10.82 -1.66
N GLN A 134 19.74 -10.58 -0.65
CA GLN A 134 19.71 -9.31 0.09
C GLN A 134 19.20 -9.52 1.53
N TYR A 135 19.41 -8.53 2.39
CA TYR A 135 18.79 -8.49 3.71
C TYR A 135 17.28 -8.29 3.57
N ASN A 136 16.51 -8.91 4.45
CA ASN A 136 15.05 -8.74 4.48
C ASN A 136 14.60 -8.12 5.79
N PRO A 137 14.20 -6.84 5.81
CA PRO A 137 13.73 -6.15 7.02
C PRO A 137 12.28 -6.46 7.38
N ALA A 138 11.64 -7.40 6.68
CA ALA A 138 10.24 -7.74 6.80
C ALA A 138 10.03 -9.26 6.73
N MET A 139 8.82 -9.69 6.94
CA MET A 139 8.35 -11.05 6.68
C MET A 139 7.36 -11.01 5.51
N VAL A 140 7.46 -11.95 4.58
CA VAL A 140 6.51 -12.11 3.49
C VAL A 140 5.72 -13.40 3.70
N ILE A 141 4.41 -13.27 3.90
CA ILE A 141 3.53 -14.39 4.28
C ILE A 141 2.60 -14.70 3.11
N ALA A 142 2.52 -15.95 2.69
CA ALA A 142 1.62 -16.40 1.65
C ALA A 142 0.17 -16.08 2.00
N GLY A 143 -0.60 -15.61 1.03
CA GLY A 143 -2.03 -15.37 1.19
C GLY A 143 -2.74 -15.46 -0.16
N ALA A 144 -3.95 -16.01 -0.20
CA ALA A 144 -4.73 -15.97 -1.43
C ALA A 144 -5.24 -14.55 -1.69
N VAL A 145 -5.28 -14.14 -2.96
CA VAL A 145 -5.90 -12.86 -3.36
C VAL A 145 -7.32 -12.78 -2.78
N ASN A 146 -7.70 -11.61 -2.27
CA ASN A 146 -8.94 -11.33 -1.54
C ASN A 146 -9.02 -11.94 -0.13
N SER A 147 -8.00 -12.61 0.39
CA SER A 147 -7.96 -12.99 1.81
C SER A 147 -7.89 -11.76 2.70
N LYS A 148 -8.57 -11.83 3.84
CA LYS A 148 -8.55 -10.73 4.83
C LYS A 148 -7.20 -10.66 5.52
N VAL A 149 -6.72 -9.44 5.70
CA VAL A 149 -5.54 -9.13 6.52
C VAL A 149 -5.98 -8.38 7.75
N TYR A 150 -5.42 -8.71 8.91
CA TYR A 150 -5.85 -8.23 10.20
C TYR A 150 -4.76 -7.41 10.90
N PHE A 151 -5.18 -6.40 11.67
CA PHE A 151 -4.28 -5.70 12.57
C PHE A 151 -3.81 -6.63 13.69
N ILE A 152 -2.50 -6.64 13.93
CA ILE A 152 -1.90 -7.56 14.92
C ILE A 152 -2.19 -7.16 16.36
N SER A 153 -2.50 -5.89 16.61
CA SER A 153 -2.74 -5.32 17.94
C SER A 153 -3.57 -4.04 17.85
N LYS A 154 -4.05 -3.54 18.99
CA LYS A 154 -4.59 -2.18 19.10
C LYS A 154 -3.51 -1.18 18.69
N GLY A 155 -3.92 -0.12 17.97
CA GLY A 155 -3.01 0.95 17.56
C GLY A 155 -3.72 2.03 16.77
N LYS A 156 -2.94 2.98 16.26
CA LYS A 156 -3.43 4.11 15.47
C LYS A 156 -2.80 4.08 14.07
N ILE A 157 -3.60 4.27 13.04
CA ILE A 157 -3.11 4.36 11.66
C ILE A 157 -2.42 5.71 11.47
N THR A 158 -1.14 5.67 11.11
CA THR A 158 -0.31 6.87 10.89
C THR A 158 -0.10 7.20 9.44
N ASP A 159 -0.12 6.20 8.54
CA ASP A 159 0.04 6.41 7.11
C ASP A 159 -0.68 5.34 6.29
N ILE A 160 -1.19 5.74 5.11
CA ILE A 160 -1.70 4.86 4.06
C ILE A 160 -1.12 5.37 2.75
N SER A 161 -0.25 4.59 2.14
CA SER A 161 0.48 4.96 0.93
C SER A 161 0.52 3.84 -0.08
N THR A 162 0.97 4.14 -1.29
CA THR A 162 1.17 3.14 -2.35
C THR A 162 2.53 3.34 -2.98
N ASN A 163 3.28 2.26 -3.12
CA ASN A 163 4.58 2.25 -3.79
C ASN A 163 4.69 1.03 -4.73
N GLU A 164 5.71 1.01 -5.57
CA GLU A 164 5.89 -0.04 -6.57
C GLU A 164 6.29 -1.39 -5.98
N GLU A 165 6.99 -1.41 -4.85
CA GLU A 165 7.53 -2.63 -4.25
C GLU A 165 6.47 -3.33 -3.41
N THR A 166 5.90 -2.66 -2.42
CA THR A 166 4.97 -3.25 -1.46
C THR A 166 3.50 -2.96 -1.76
N GLY A 167 3.20 -2.32 -2.90
CA GLY A 167 1.82 -1.98 -3.28
C GLY A 167 1.17 -1.00 -2.32
N CYS A 168 -0.13 -1.15 -2.10
CA CYS A 168 -0.84 -0.38 -1.10
C CYS A 168 -0.42 -0.85 0.31
N THR A 169 -0.05 0.12 1.14
CA THR A 169 0.63 -0.10 2.43
C THR A 169 -0.04 0.71 3.53
N VAL A 170 -0.28 0.08 4.66
CA VAL A 170 -0.81 0.71 5.88
C VAL A 170 0.27 0.68 6.95
N THR A 171 0.51 1.81 7.60
CA THR A 171 1.41 1.96 8.74
C THR A 171 0.59 2.23 10.00
N GLN A 172 0.83 1.44 11.05
CA GLN A 172 0.15 1.48 12.32
C GLN A 172 1.16 1.72 13.45
N ASP A 173 0.93 2.75 14.26
CA ASP A 173 1.60 2.94 15.55
C ASP A 173 0.93 2.04 16.60
N LEU A 174 1.72 1.18 17.23
CA LEU A 174 1.28 0.24 18.26
C LEU A 174 1.52 0.79 19.69
N GLY A 175 2.23 1.91 19.81
CA GLY A 175 2.73 2.44 21.06
C GLY A 175 4.08 1.84 21.47
N ASP A 176 4.65 2.36 22.55
CA ASP A 176 5.94 1.93 23.10
C ASP A 176 7.08 1.92 22.05
N GLY A 177 7.01 2.78 21.01
CA GLY A 177 7.97 2.85 19.90
C GLY A 177 7.86 1.71 18.90
N TYR A 178 6.81 0.87 18.93
CA TYR A 178 6.55 -0.15 17.93
C TYR A 178 5.67 0.37 16.82
N THR A 179 6.04 0.03 15.58
CA THR A 179 5.28 0.36 14.36
C THR A 179 5.13 -0.89 13.51
N ALA A 180 3.91 -1.20 13.10
CA ALA A 180 3.61 -2.27 12.16
C ALA A 180 3.33 -1.70 10.78
N ILE A 181 3.85 -2.34 9.74
CA ILE A 181 3.66 -1.96 8.33
C ILE A 181 3.14 -3.19 7.58
N TYR A 182 1.98 -3.01 6.94
CA TYR A 182 1.28 -4.04 6.16
C TYR A 182 1.28 -3.61 4.70
N GLY A 183 1.86 -4.39 3.82
CA GLY A 183 1.89 -4.13 2.37
C GLY A 183 1.24 -5.24 1.56
N GLN A 184 1.20 -5.10 0.23
CA GLN A 184 0.52 -5.96 -0.74
C GLN A 184 -1.00 -6.01 -0.52
N LEU A 185 -1.57 -4.85 -0.15
CA LEU A 185 -2.97 -4.72 0.24
C LEU A 185 -3.82 -4.10 -0.88
N LYS A 186 -5.12 -4.33 -0.77
CA LYS A 186 -6.18 -3.61 -1.50
C LYS A 186 -7.41 -3.41 -0.62
N GLU A 187 -8.35 -2.56 -1.08
CA GLU A 187 -9.65 -2.33 -0.45
C GLU A 187 -9.53 -1.96 1.04
N ILE A 188 -8.69 -0.95 1.34
CA ILE A 188 -8.51 -0.43 2.70
C ILE A 188 -9.69 0.49 3.01
N ASN A 189 -10.46 0.15 4.06
CA ASN A 189 -11.62 0.92 4.48
C ASN A 189 -11.31 1.91 5.63
N ASN A 190 -10.15 1.78 6.24
CA ASN A 190 -9.68 2.62 7.34
C ASN A 190 -9.04 3.91 6.80
N LYS A 191 -8.89 4.90 7.67
CA LYS A 191 -8.27 6.20 7.36
C LYS A 191 -7.11 6.48 8.30
N VAL A 192 -6.19 7.34 7.85
CA VAL A 192 -5.14 7.89 8.70
C VAL A 192 -5.78 8.61 9.90
N GLY A 193 -5.30 8.30 11.08
CA GLY A 193 -5.82 8.80 12.35
C GLY A 193 -6.81 7.87 13.05
N ASP A 194 -7.34 6.85 12.37
CA ASP A 194 -8.24 5.87 13.00
C ASP A 194 -7.50 5.05 14.07
N THR A 195 -8.17 4.81 15.18
CA THR A 195 -7.76 3.82 16.18
C THR A 195 -8.42 2.49 15.84
N VAL A 196 -7.62 1.43 15.82
CA VAL A 196 -8.03 0.08 15.41
C VAL A 196 -7.69 -0.92 16.51
N GLU A 197 -8.41 -2.04 16.56
CA GLU A 197 -8.21 -3.10 17.53
C GLU A 197 -7.55 -4.33 16.90
N ALA A 198 -6.93 -5.19 17.72
CA ALA A 198 -6.40 -6.48 17.29
C ALA A 198 -7.49 -7.32 16.60
N GLY A 199 -7.16 -7.94 15.46
CA GLY A 199 -8.11 -8.75 14.70
C GLY A 199 -9.12 -7.97 13.86
N GLN A 200 -9.10 -6.64 13.89
CA GLN A 200 -9.86 -5.82 12.94
C GLN A 200 -9.22 -5.91 11.54
N VAL A 201 -10.02 -5.85 10.49
CA VAL A 201 -9.54 -5.97 9.10
C VAL A 201 -8.79 -4.72 8.69
N VAL A 202 -7.54 -4.88 8.24
CA VAL A 202 -6.70 -3.83 7.60
C VAL A 202 -7.19 -3.60 6.18
N GLY A 203 -7.36 -4.68 5.43
CA GLY A 203 -7.68 -4.73 4.01
C GLY A 203 -7.65 -6.18 3.53
N TYR A 204 -7.43 -6.34 2.24
CA TYR A 204 -7.40 -7.65 1.59
C TYR A 204 -6.08 -7.84 0.83
N VAL A 205 -5.63 -9.08 0.69
CA VAL A 205 -4.45 -9.42 -0.12
C VAL A 205 -4.71 -9.03 -1.57
N SER A 206 -3.79 -8.25 -2.15
CA SER A 206 -3.82 -7.85 -3.56
C SER A 206 -3.19 -8.91 -4.48
N GLU A 207 -3.27 -8.70 -5.78
CA GLU A 207 -2.35 -9.33 -6.71
C GLU A 207 -0.91 -8.89 -6.36
N PRO A 208 0.09 -9.78 -6.51
CA PRO A 208 1.46 -9.44 -6.18
C PRO A 208 1.99 -8.32 -7.09
N THR A 209 2.80 -7.44 -6.53
CA THR A 209 3.55 -6.48 -7.35
C THR A 209 4.61 -7.19 -8.20
N LYS A 210 5.19 -6.47 -9.16
CA LYS A 210 6.30 -7.00 -10.00
C LYS A 210 7.51 -7.48 -9.19
N TYR A 211 7.65 -7.05 -7.93
CA TYR A 211 8.75 -7.44 -7.03
C TYR A 211 8.53 -8.78 -6.32
N TYR A 212 7.31 -9.32 -6.38
CA TYR A 212 6.91 -10.57 -5.73
C TYR A 212 6.17 -11.52 -6.69
N SER A 213 6.42 -11.40 -7.99
CA SER A 213 5.70 -12.18 -9.03
C SER A 213 5.97 -13.68 -8.95
N VAL A 214 7.14 -14.12 -8.49
CA VAL A 214 7.50 -15.53 -8.31
C VAL A 214 7.00 -16.04 -6.96
N GLU A 215 7.08 -15.22 -5.91
CA GLU A 215 6.54 -15.52 -4.58
C GLU A 215 5.01 -15.65 -4.60
N GLY A 216 4.35 -14.95 -5.53
CA GLY A 216 2.90 -14.96 -5.68
C GLY A 216 2.19 -14.04 -4.70
N ALA A 217 0.87 -14.20 -4.57
CA ALA A 217 0.06 -13.37 -3.70
C ALA A 217 0.48 -13.55 -2.23
N ASN A 218 0.70 -12.43 -1.54
CA ASN A 218 1.31 -12.42 -0.21
C ASN A 218 0.93 -11.17 0.57
N VAL A 219 1.28 -11.15 1.85
CA VAL A 219 1.29 -9.98 2.72
C VAL A 219 2.74 -9.66 3.06
N TYR A 220 3.17 -8.44 2.75
CA TYR A 220 4.41 -7.88 3.26
C TYR A 220 4.15 -7.36 4.68
N PHE A 221 4.83 -7.91 5.67
CA PHE A 221 4.66 -7.52 7.06
C PHE A 221 6.01 -7.13 7.68
N LYS A 222 6.11 -5.89 8.14
CA LYS A 222 7.32 -5.34 8.76
C LYS A 222 7.00 -4.77 10.13
N LEU A 223 7.82 -5.13 11.11
CA LEU A 223 7.75 -4.57 12.46
C LEU A 223 8.98 -3.72 12.73
N LEU A 224 8.76 -2.53 13.27
CA LEU A 224 9.82 -1.64 13.71
C LEU A 224 9.76 -1.46 15.22
N LYS A 225 10.92 -1.29 15.85
CA LYS A 225 11.09 -0.79 17.23
C LYS A 225 11.99 0.42 17.19
N ASP A 226 11.48 1.58 17.63
CA ASP A 226 12.18 2.85 17.59
C ASP A 226 12.77 3.15 16.18
N GLY A 227 12.00 2.82 15.13
CA GLY A 227 12.38 3.01 13.73
C GLY A 227 13.31 1.95 13.14
N VAL A 228 13.78 0.99 13.93
CA VAL A 228 14.67 -0.09 13.49
C VAL A 228 13.88 -1.36 13.23
N PRO A 229 14.08 -2.06 12.07
CA PRO A 229 13.44 -3.34 11.82
C PRO A 229 13.78 -4.38 12.87
N VAL A 230 12.75 -5.08 13.36
CA VAL A 230 12.89 -6.19 14.30
C VAL A 230 12.12 -7.41 13.78
N ASP A 231 12.58 -8.59 14.19
CA ASP A 231 11.96 -9.85 13.83
C ASP A 231 10.52 -9.92 14.37
N PRO A 232 9.50 -10.01 13.48
CA PRO A 232 8.10 -10.09 13.88
C PRO A 232 7.78 -11.36 14.71
N GLU A 233 8.48 -12.48 14.51
CA GLU A 233 8.25 -13.72 15.28
C GLU A 233 8.57 -13.57 16.77
N THR A 234 9.31 -12.52 17.15
CA THR A 234 9.59 -12.22 18.57
C THR A 234 8.38 -11.74 19.36
N VAL A 235 7.33 -11.31 18.65
CA VAL A 235 6.08 -10.75 19.25
C VAL A 235 4.83 -11.49 18.79
N LEU A 236 4.87 -12.23 17.68
CA LEU A 236 3.74 -13.01 17.19
C LEU A 236 3.61 -14.33 17.97
N PRO A 237 2.39 -14.87 18.13
CA PRO A 237 2.19 -16.16 18.82
C PRO A 237 2.85 -17.30 18.06
N LYS A 238 3.41 -18.25 18.81
CA LYS A 238 4.05 -19.48 18.28
C LYS A 238 3.02 -20.55 17.97
#